data_d008b549f29a6dd41e0cb0fb4834fd86
#
_entry.id   d008b549f29a6dd41e0cb0fb4834fd86
#
_cell.length_a   1.000
_cell.length_b   1.000
_cell.length_c   1.000
_cell.angle_alpha   90.00
_cell.angle_beta   90.00
_cell.angle_gamma   90.00
#
_symmetry.space_group_name_H-M   'P 1'
#
loop_
_entity.id
_entity.type
_entity.pdbx_description
1 polymer ?
#
loop_
_entity_poly.entity_id
_entity_poly.type
_entity_poly.pdbx_seq_one_letter_code
_entity_poly.pdbx_strand_id
1 'polypeptide(L)'
;MPSATAQELLKTQVLPESPELVDLSVTEAWESVVSHAATNETLVQPVSSEVLDLQARLSQLDHQIALLRSQHARARVNGSATTGKPKLFVAFESVNVQPTLSNKTGVIVETPEGYSNVSFPWQIEHSPRVSFGYDSASENLGWRVRWWQFRHSESFTAGPDNGLIPVGFEGVVGFLSEDGDVTTGLSFIEEGDFRSHVRTDVIDLELQRRLTKAVNLYAGIRYGKLKQSYFATTDRGIANSDSEFRGIGPTLALQFEHRLSLERLVLFSNVRGSLLLGRQDFSVVDDVNQLRQSLNQIDLTGNEEGANSLATNAEMQLGIRYDVSRLLSFSVALEAQHFGNVGGANPTAVFAGPDSGLTGDSPLDDDLSFLGLNFGTQLSY
;
A
#
# COMPACT_ATOMS: atom_id res chain seq x y z
N MET A 1 -39.56 26.58 28.38
CA MET A 1 -39.31 25.61 29.48
C MET A 1 -38.11 24.83 29.05
N PRO A 2 -37.11 24.66 29.92
CA PRO A 2 -35.72 24.56 29.47
C PRO A 2 -35.26 23.15 29.07
N SER A 3 -34.46 23.13 28.03
CA SER A 3 -33.61 22.10 27.51
C SER A 3 -32.58 21.66 28.57
N ALA A 4 -32.52 20.38 28.86
CA ALA A 4 -31.51 19.79 29.73
C ALA A 4 -30.29 19.40 28.89
N THR A 5 -29.18 19.98 29.21
CA THR A 5 -27.85 19.92 28.62
C THR A 5 -27.24 18.52 28.69
N ALA A 6 -26.73 18.07 27.55
CA ALA A 6 -25.92 16.85 27.37
C ALA A 6 -24.46 17.00 27.89
N GLN A 7 -24.27 17.63 29.04
CA GLN A 7 -22.93 17.90 29.62
C GLN A 7 -22.57 17.06 30.85
N GLU A 8 -23.36 16.04 31.21
CA GLU A 8 -23.15 15.33 32.48
C GLU A 8 -22.69 13.85 32.34
N LEU A 9 -22.25 13.40 31.18
CA LEU A 9 -21.79 12.01 30.96
C LEU A 9 -20.29 11.85 30.72
N LEU A 10 -19.47 12.88 30.97
CA LEU A 10 -18.02 12.78 30.97
C LEU A 10 -17.49 12.77 32.42
N LYS A 11 -17.96 11.84 33.23
CA LYS A 11 -17.31 11.51 34.51
C LYS A 11 -16.36 10.34 34.31
N THR A 12 -15.10 10.69 34.15
CA THR A 12 -13.95 10.08 34.83
C THR A 12 -13.90 8.55 34.85
N GLN A 13 -13.44 7.93 33.73
CA GLN A 13 -12.73 6.67 33.88
C GLN A 13 -11.26 6.98 34.25
N VAL A 14 -11.01 6.86 35.56
CA VAL A 14 -9.63 6.79 36.07
C VAL A 14 -9.04 5.47 35.58
N LEU A 15 -8.07 5.56 34.70
CA LEU A 15 -7.22 4.43 34.32
C LEU A 15 -6.43 4.00 35.59
N PRO A 16 -6.38 2.72 35.93
CA PRO A 16 -5.51 2.25 36.99
C PRO A 16 -4.05 2.54 36.65
N GLU A 17 -3.35 3.11 37.59
CA GLU A 17 -1.91 3.33 37.55
C GLU A 17 -1.19 2.04 37.18
N SER A 18 -0.29 2.11 36.22
CA SER A 18 0.60 1.03 35.83
C SER A 18 1.42 0.59 37.06
N PRO A 19 1.50 -0.70 37.37
CA PRO A 19 2.37 -1.16 38.45
C PRO A 19 3.82 -0.81 38.07
N GLU A 20 4.52 -0.12 38.97
CA GLU A 20 5.96 0.09 38.92
C GLU A 20 6.66 -1.27 38.65
N LEU A 21 7.37 -1.34 37.53
CA LEU A 21 8.31 -2.40 37.24
C LEU A 21 9.44 -2.32 38.27
N VAL A 22 9.33 -3.13 39.31
CA VAL A 22 10.43 -3.38 40.24
C VAL A 22 11.46 -4.18 39.46
N ASP A 23 12.54 -3.53 39.09
CA ASP A 23 13.72 -4.11 38.46
C ASP A 23 14.50 -4.93 39.51
N LEU A 24 13.97 -6.12 39.80
CA LEU A 24 14.70 -7.12 40.59
C LEU A 24 15.67 -7.83 39.63
N SER A 25 16.95 -7.52 39.78
CA SER A 25 18.00 -8.22 39.05
C SER A 25 17.88 -9.73 39.32
N VAL A 26 17.99 -10.52 38.26
CA VAL A 26 17.86 -12.00 38.29
C VAL A 26 18.84 -12.64 39.31
N THR A 27 19.91 -11.94 39.67
CA THR A 27 20.90 -12.34 40.65
C THR A 27 20.38 -12.35 42.09
N GLU A 28 19.54 -11.39 42.50
CA GLU A 28 18.97 -11.34 43.86
C GLU A 28 17.90 -12.39 44.07
N ALA A 29 17.16 -12.77 43.03
CA ALA A 29 16.16 -13.84 43.10
C ALA A 29 16.81 -15.22 43.30
N TRP A 30 18.00 -15.47 42.77
CA TRP A 30 18.73 -16.70 42.96
C TRP A 30 19.33 -16.82 44.36
N GLU A 31 19.87 -15.78 44.96
CA GLU A 31 20.40 -15.80 46.30
C GLU A 31 19.34 -16.05 47.37
N SER A 32 18.13 -15.55 47.17
CA SER A 32 16.98 -15.85 48.05
C SER A 32 16.54 -17.30 47.99
N VAL A 33 16.60 -17.95 46.83
CA VAL A 33 16.23 -19.35 46.67
C VAL A 33 17.29 -20.28 47.25
N VAL A 34 18.57 -19.94 47.13
CA VAL A 34 19.69 -20.74 47.68
C VAL A 34 19.75 -20.63 49.20
N SER A 35 19.44 -19.49 49.80
CA SER A 35 19.42 -19.28 51.25
C SER A 35 18.31 -20.06 51.97
N HIS A 36 17.17 -20.33 51.31
CA HIS A 36 16.07 -21.13 51.89
C HIS A 36 16.28 -22.65 51.74
N ALA A 37 17.17 -23.06 50.86
CA ALA A 37 17.48 -24.49 50.66
C ALA A 37 18.47 -25.08 51.71
N ALA A 38 19.15 -24.21 52.47
CA ALA A 38 20.22 -24.62 53.40
C ALA A 38 19.71 -25.04 54.82
N THR A 39 18.40 -25.00 55.12
CA THR A 39 17.86 -25.23 56.48
C THR A 39 16.93 -26.44 56.61
N ASN A 40 16.82 -27.29 55.60
CA ASN A 40 16.06 -28.55 55.78
C ASN A 40 16.94 -29.74 55.39
N GLU A 41 17.74 -30.23 56.33
CA GLU A 41 18.17 -31.62 56.37
C GLU A 41 16.96 -32.55 56.55
N THR A 42 16.94 -33.59 55.76
CA THR A 42 16.03 -34.73 55.75
C THR A 42 14.81 -34.63 54.86
N LEU A 43 15.05 -34.96 53.59
CA LEU A 43 14.26 -35.89 52.78
C LEU A 43 14.85 -35.88 51.34
N VAL A 44 15.83 -36.76 51.11
CA VAL A 44 16.24 -37.09 49.72
C VAL A 44 15.07 -37.85 49.10
N GLN A 45 14.11 -37.08 48.50
CA GLN A 45 13.20 -37.68 47.57
C GLN A 45 14.00 -38.07 46.31
N PRO A 46 13.78 -39.23 45.73
CA PRO A 46 14.42 -39.61 44.48
C PRO A 46 14.02 -38.55 43.43
N VAL A 47 15.04 -37.90 42.84
CA VAL A 47 14.86 -36.99 41.72
C VAL A 47 13.93 -37.66 40.73
N SER A 48 12.73 -37.13 40.51
CA SER A 48 11.72 -37.77 39.71
C SER A 48 12.29 -38.05 38.32
N SER A 49 11.98 -39.18 37.74
CA SER A 49 12.44 -39.59 36.42
C SER A 49 12.16 -38.52 35.36
N GLU A 50 11.17 -37.64 35.58
CA GLU A 50 10.82 -36.49 34.76
C GLU A 50 11.89 -35.37 34.74
N VAL A 51 12.55 -35.13 35.90
CA VAL A 51 13.63 -34.12 35.96
C VAL A 51 14.87 -34.60 35.21
N LEU A 52 15.18 -35.88 35.27
CA LEU A 52 16.26 -36.50 34.50
C LEU A 52 15.95 -36.50 33.00
N ASP A 53 14.69 -36.75 32.61
CA ASP A 53 14.27 -36.67 31.19
C ASP A 53 14.32 -35.23 30.66
N LEU A 54 13.90 -34.23 31.44
CA LEU A 54 14.03 -32.83 31.10
C LEU A 54 15.48 -32.38 30.95
N GLN A 55 16.38 -32.81 31.82
CA GLN A 55 17.81 -32.50 31.69
C GLN A 55 18.41 -33.17 30.44
N ALA A 56 18.02 -34.39 30.12
CA ALA A 56 18.45 -35.06 28.90
C ALA A 56 17.96 -34.35 27.63
N ARG A 57 16.72 -33.88 27.63
CA ARG A 57 16.16 -33.10 26.52
C ARG A 57 16.82 -31.73 26.36
N LEU A 58 17.12 -31.05 27.47
CA LEU A 58 17.87 -29.78 27.44
C LEU A 58 19.26 -29.97 26.84
N SER A 59 20.01 -30.99 27.29
CA SER A 59 21.33 -31.28 26.75
C SER A 59 21.29 -31.69 25.26
N GLN A 60 20.24 -32.36 24.82
CA GLN A 60 20.01 -32.70 23.41
C GLN A 60 19.72 -31.43 22.56
N LEU A 61 18.92 -30.52 23.08
CA LEU A 61 18.65 -29.23 22.42
C LEU A 61 19.91 -28.36 22.31
N ASP A 62 20.69 -28.29 23.38
CA ASP A 62 21.98 -27.57 23.36
C ASP A 62 22.95 -28.14 22.32
N HIS A 63 23.00 -29.47 22.23
CA HIS A 63 23.81 -30.12 21.19
C HIS A 63 23.30 -29.82 19.76
N GLN A 64 21.99 -29.84 19.55
CA GLN A 64 21.39 -29.44 18.25
C GLN A 64 21.68 -27.99 17.91
N ILE A 65 21.57 -27.08 18.88
CA ILE A 65 21.91 -25.66 18.69
C ILE A 65 23.40 -25.50 18.35
N ALA A 66 24.28 -26.22 19.03
CA ALA A 66 25.72 -26.21 18.74
C ALA A 66 26.04 -26.78 17.35
N LEU A 67 25.36 -27.85 16.92
CA LEU A 67 25.46 -28.39 15.57
C LEU A 67 24.97 -27.39 14.50
N LEU A 68 23.81 -26.75 14.71
CA LEU A 68 23.30 -25.74 13.81
C LEU A 68 24.22 -24.51 13.72
N ARG A 69 24.78 -24.07 14.87
CA ARG A 69 25.78 -22.99 14.88
C ARG A 69 27.07 -23.39 14.13
N SER A 70 27.54 -24.63 14.29
CA SER A 70 28.72 -25.14 13.57
C SER A 70 28.46 -25.31 12.07
N GLN A 71 27.26 -25.76 11.68
CA GLN A 71 26.84 -25.82 10.28
C GLN A 71 26.76 -24.44 9.65
N HIS A 72 26.20 -23.45 10.37
CA HIS A 72 26.18 -22.04 9.94
C HIS A 72 27.60 -21.45 9.83
N ALA A 73 28.48 -21.75 10.78
CA ALA A 73 29.88 -21.35 10.71
C ALA A 73 30.62 -22.02 9.55
N ARG A 74 30.41 -23.32 9.30
CA ARG A 74 30.97 -24.05 8.15
C ARG A 74 30.38 -23.57 6.83
N ALA A 75 29.08 -23.26 6.75
CA ALA A 75 28.46 -22.65 5.58
C ALA A 75 29.04 -21.25 5.31
N ARG A 76 29.41 -20.49 6.33
CA ARG A 76 30.15 -19.23 6.18
C ARG A 76 31.58 -19.45 5.67
N VAL A 77 32.27 -20.48 6.13
CA VAL A 77 33.68 -20.76 5.73
C VAL A 77 33.75 -21.41 4.35
N ASN A 78 32.82 -22.31 4.01
CA ASN A 78 32.75 -22.94 2.69
C ASN A 78 31.94 -22.15 1.66
N GLY A 79 31.18 -21.13 2.09
CA GLY A 79 30.71 -20.06 1.20
C GLY A 79 31.93 -19.27 0.75
N SER A 80 32.71 -19.85 -0.19
CA SER A 80 33.65 -19.07 -0.99
C SER A 80 32.95 -17.77 -1.33
N ALA A 81 33.32 -16.71 -0.62
CA ALA A 81 32.90 -15.36 -0.98
C ALA A 81 33.31 -15.24 -2.44
N THR A 82 32.36 -15.40 -3.34
CA THR A 82 32.50 -14.84 -4.65
C THR A 82 32.69 -13.36 -4.36
N THR A 83 33.95 -12.96 -4.29
CA THR A 83 34.40 -11.57 -4.20
C THR A 83 33.96 -10.90 -5.51
N GLY A 84 32.64 -10.76 -5.68
CA GLY A 84 32.09 -9.85 -6.64
C GLY A 84 32.62 -8.48 -6.26
N LYS A 85 33.24 -7.77 -7.20
CA LYS A 85 33.63 -6.38 -6.96
C LYS A 85 32.34 -5.58 -6.70
N PRO A 86 32.37 -4.61 -5.79
CA PRO A 86 31.28 -3.69 -5.61
C PRO A 86 30.97 -3.00 -6.95
N LYS A 87 29.68 -2.81 -7.26
CA LYS A 87 29.24 -2.28 -8.54
C LYS A 87 28.31 -1.10 -8.35
N LEU A 88 28.63 -0.01 -9.03
CA LEU A 88 27.62 1.01 -9.31
C LEU A 88 26.71 0.50 -10.41
N PHE A 89 25.42 0.78 -10.33
CA PHE A 89 24.48 0.46 -11.38
C PHE A 89 23.52 1.60 -11.67
N VAL A 90 23.05 1.64 -12.92
CA VAL A 90 21.92 2.46 -13.35
C VAL A 90 20.97 1.54 -14.11
N ALA A 91 19.69 1.61 -13.78
CA ALA A 91 18.65 0.86 -14.46
C ALA A 91 17.56 1.80 -14.98
N PHE A 92 17.10 1.50 -16.19
CA PHE A 92 15.96 2.15 -16.83
C PHE A 92 14.89 1.09 -17.10
N GLU A 93 13.67 1.37 -16.69
CA GLU A 93 12.55 0.47 -16.86
C GLU A 93 11.41 1.20 -17.57
N SER A 94 10.79 0.50 -18.52
CA SER A 94 9.52 0.85 -19.15
C SER A 94 8.43 0.03 -18.48
N VAL A 95 7.70 0.66 -17.59
CA VAL A 95 6.57 0.05 -16.86
C VAL A 95 5.30 0.31 -17.66
N ASN A 96 4.72 -0.74 -18.24
CA ASN A 96 3.52 -0.69 -19.08
C ASN A 96 2.39 -1.32 -18.30
N VAL A 97 1.58 -0.48 -17.65
CA VAL A 97 0.56 -0.93 -16.69
C VAL A 97 -0.78 -0.27 -16.95
N GLN A 98 -1.83 -1.00 -16.66
CA GLN A 98 -3.20 -0.50 -16.65
C GLN A 98 -3.59 -0.11 -15.22
N PRO A 99 -4.07 1.11 -14.99
CA PRO A 99 -4.61 1.49 -13.69
C PRO A 99 -5.98 0.85 -13.48
N THR A 100 -6.26 0.50 -12.25
CA THR A 100 -7.57 0.02 -11.79
C THR A 100 -7.89 0.75 -10.49
N LEU A 101 -8.98 1.51 -10.51
CA LEU A 101 -9.50 2.21 -9.36
C LEU A 101 -10.57 1.36 -8.69
N SER A 102 -10.71 1.42 -7.38
CA SER A 102 -11.83 0.80 -6.65
C SER A 102 -13.15 1.40 -7.13
N ASN A 103 -13.22 2.72 -7.24
CA ASN A 103 -14.32 3.41 -7.89
C ASN A 103 -13.96 3.82 -9.33
N LYS A 104 -14.58 3.17 -10.31
CA LYS A 104 -14.36 3.45 -11.75
C LYS A 104 -15.54 4.17 -12.39
N THR A 105 -16.56 4.56 -11.64
CA THR A 105 -17.78 5.18 -12.17
C THR A 105 -17.45 6.50 -12.87
N GLY A 106 -17.88 6.63 -14.11
CA GLY A 106 -17.83 7.87 -14.86
C GLY A 106 -19.20 8.54 -14.93
N VAL A 107 -20.24 7.76 -15.22
CA VAL A 107 -21.63 8.23 -15.29
C VAL A 107 -22.60 7.06 -15.06
N ILE A 108 -23.79 7.38 -14.57
CA ILE A 108 -24.91 6.43 -14.50
C ILE A 108 -25.75 6.61 -15.76
N VAL A 109 -26.10 5.51 -16.40
CA VAL A 109 -26.94 5.48 -17.59
C VAL A 109 -28.18 4.65 -17.35
N GLU A 110 -29.29 5.05 -18.00
CA GLU A 110 -30.49 4.25 -18.05
C GLU A 110 -30.34 3.14 -19.09
N THR A 111 -30.72 1.93 -18.72
CA THR A 111 -30.75 0.75 -19.58
C THR A 111 -32.15 0.13 -19.54
N PRO A 112 -32.53 -0.77 -20.48
CA PRO A 112 -33.80 -1.48 -20.42
C PRO A 112 -34.03 -2.31 -19.14
N GLU A 113 -32.93 -2.62 -18.43
CA GLU A 113 -32.90 -3.43 -17.21
C GLU A 113 -32.85 -2.58 -15.92
N GLY A 114 -32.76 -1.24 -16.05
CA GLY A 114 -32.61 -0.29 -14.97
C GLY A 114 -31.41 0.61 -15.17
N TYR A 115 -30.78 1.01 -14.07
CA TYR A 115 -29.61 1.89 -14.13
C TYR A 115 -28.30 1.09 -14.06
N SER A 116 -27.29 1.59 -14.76
CA SER A 116 -25.96 0.96 -14.80
C SER A 116 -24.86 2.01 -14.74
N ASN A 117 -23.73 1.66 -14.10
CA ASN A 117 -22.55 2.50 -14.08
C ASN A 117 -21.70 2.27 -15.33
N VAL A 118 -21.40 3.33 -16.06
CA VAL A 118 -20.40 3.31 -17.14
C VAL A 118 -19.05 3.67 -16.55
N SER A 119 -18.09 2.77 -16.72
CA SER A 119 -16.72 2.93 -16.20
C SER A 119 -15.81 3.52 -17.27
N PHE A 120 -14.77 4.24 -16.84
CA PHE A 120 -13.70 4.69 -17.74
C PHE A 120 -12.98 3.48 -18.38
N PRO A 121 -12.73 3.51 -19.71
CA PRO A 121 -12.07 2.41 -20.43
C PRO A 121 -10.55 2.49 -20.29
N TRP A 122 -10.04 2.38 -19.05
CA TRP A 122 -8.61 2.46 -18.76
C TRP A 122 -7.81 1.47 -19.61
N GLN A 123 -6.76 1.96 -20.26
CA GLN A 123 -5.86 1.17 -21.11
C GLN A 123 -4.49 1.06 -20.45
N ILE A 124 -3.64 0.20 -21.06
CA ILE A 124 -2.24 0.07 -20.66
C ILE A 124 -1.49 1.34 -21.11
N GLU A 125 -0.80 1.96 -20.16
CA GLU A 125 0.01 3.14 -20.42
C GLU A 125 1.46 2.89 -20.05
N HIS A 126 2.35 3.55 -20.81
CA HIS A 126 3.78 3.51 -20.62
C HIS A 126 4.22 4.52 -19.55
N SER A 127 5.05 4.07 -18.60
CA SER A 127 5.60 4.93 -17.58
C SER A 127 7.09 4.65 -17.31
N PRO A 128 7.93 5.69 -17.18
CA PRO A 128 9.34 5.53 -16.92
C PRO A 128 9.62 5.24 -15.45
N ARG A 129 10.56 4.33 -15.20
CA ARG A 129 11.19 4.11 -13.90
C ARG A 129 12.70 4.14 -14.05
N VAL A 130 13.35 4.88 -13.15
CA VAL A 130 14.81 4.98 -13.12
C VAL A 130 15.30 4.56 -11.75
N SER A 131 16.37 3.78 -11.71
CA SER A 131 17.04 3.40 -10.48
C SER A 131 18.54 3.57 -10.63
N PHE A 132 19.20 4.01 -9.59
CA PHE A 132 20.65 4.02 -9.51
C PHE A 132 21.09 3.64 -8.10
N GLY A 133 22.28 3.04 -8.00
CA GLY A 133 22.73 2.60 -6.70
C GLY A 133 24.09 1.91 -6.74
N TYR A 134 24.43 1.41 -5.56
CA TYR A 134 25.67 0.69 -5.31
C TYR A 134 25.33 -0.69 -4.73
N ASP A 135 25.66 -1.74 -5.47
CA ASP A 135 25.54 -3.12 -5.01
C ASP A 135 26.85 -3.53 -4.33
N SER A 136 26.77 -3.77 -3.04
CA SER A 136 27.89 -4.33 -2.28
C SER A 136 27.99 -5.83 -2.52
N ALA A 137 29.08 -6.25 -3.13
CA ALA A 137 29.35 -7.66 -3.41
C ALA A 137 29.64 -8.50 -2.14
N SER A 138 29.89 -7.85 -1.02
CA SER A 138 30.23 -8.45 0.28
C SER A 138 29.10 -8.23 1.29
N GLU A 139 29.35 -8.60 2.55
CA GLU A 139 28.40 -8.36 3.67
C GLU A 139 28.17 -6.86 3.98
N ASN A 140 28.78 -5.95 3.23
CA ASN A 140 28.63 -4.51 3.37
C ASN A 140 27.27 -4.05 2.86
N LEU A 141 26.83 -2.89 3.35
CA LEU A 141 25.60 -2.27 2.92
C LEU A 141 25.75 -1.66 1.52
N GLY A 142 24.83 -2.01 0.62
CA GLY A 142 24.57 -1.28 -0.61
C GLY A 142 23.49 -0.22 -0.39
N TRP A 143 23.22 0.55 -1.42
CA TRP A 143 22.13 1.51 -1.42
C TRP A 143 21.53 1.65 -2.82
N ARG A 144 20.25 2.08 -2.88
CA ARG A 144 19.51 2.31 -4.12
C ARG A 144 18.61 3.52 -3.95
N VAL A 145 18.55 4.35 -4.99
CA VAL A 145 17.50 5.35 -5.21
C VAL A 145 16.68 4.89 -6.40
N ARG A 146 15.36 4.94 -6.29
CA ARG A 146 14.43 4.59 -7.35
C ARG A 146 13.40 5.71 -7.49
N TRP A 147 13.12 6.11 -8.72
CA TRP A 147 12.06 7.05 -9.06
C TRP A 147 11.16 6.42 -10.11
N TRP A 148 9.85 6.51 -9.91
CA TRP A 148 8.82 6.06 -10.84
C TRP A 148 7.75 7.13 -10.98
N GLN A 149 7.28 7.36 -12.23
CA GLN A 149 6.22 8.29 -12.54
C GLN A 149 5.23 7.63 -13.50
N PHE A 150 3.94 7.70 -13.16
CA PHE A 150 2.84 7.29 -14.02
C PHE A 150 1.91 8.47 -14.27
N ARG A 151 1.39 8.58 -15.51
CA ARG A 151 0.39 9.57 -15.90
C ARG A 151 -0.48 8.96 -16.97
N HIS A 152 -1.81 8.96 -16.76
CA HIS A 152 -2.76 8.50 -17.75
C HIS A 152 -4.06 9.27 -17.63
N SER A 153 -4.79 9.41 -18.76
CA SER A 153 -6.06 10.10 -18.83
C SER A 153 -6.97 9.36 -19.80
N GLU A 154 -8.16 9.02 -19.35
CA GLU A 154 -9.19 8.41 -20.18
C GLU A 154 -10.42 9.28 -20.23
N SER A 155 -11.15 9.18 -21.35
CA SER A 155 -12.39 9.94 -21.57
C SER A 155 -13.37 9.14 -22.40
N PHE A 156 -14.63 9.43 -22.22
CA PHE A 156 -15.72 8.95 -23.06
C PHE A 156 -16.85 9.97 -23.11
N THR A 157 -17.70 9.87 -24.12
CA THR A 157 -18.92 10.65 -24.27
C THR A 157 -20.12 9.74 -24.05
N ALA A 158 -21.11 10.20 -23.28
CA ALA A 158 -22.40 9.54 -23.15
C ALA A 158 -23.52 10.44 -23.63
N GLY A 159 -24.43 9.89 -24.44
CA GLY A 159 -25.56 10.60 -25.01
C GLY A 159 -26.35 9.68 -25.92
N PRO A 160 -27.50 10.11 -26.41
CA PRO A 160 -28.39 9.29 -27.28
C PRO A 160 -27.68 8.76 -28.53
N ASP A 161 -26.81 9.57 -29.13
CA ASP A 161 -26.06 9.19 -30.35
C ASP A 161 -25.08 8.04 -30.12
N ASN A 162 -24.67 7.82 -28.88
CA ASN A 162 -23.80 6.71 -28.47
C ASN A 162 -24.60 5.48 -27.99
N GLY A 163 -25.95 5.54 -28.06
CA GLY A 163 -26.80 4.52 -27.50
C GLY A 163 -26.86 4.46 -25.97
N LEU A 164 -26.29 5.47 -25.31
CA LEU A 164 -26.33 5.65 -23.88
C LEU A 164 -27.30 6.78 -23.52
N ILE A 165 -28.13 6.56 -22.51
CA ILE A 165 -29.03 7.59 -21.96
C ILE A 165 -28.52 7.96 -20.58
N PRO A 166 -27.67 8.99 -20.44
CA PRO A 166 -27.11 9.35 -19.16
C PRO A 166 -28.19 9.96 -18.26
N VAL A 167 -28.31 9.44 -17.07
CA VAL A 167 -29.20 10.00 -16.04
C VAL A 167 -28.47 10.82 -15.00
N GLY A 168 -27.15 10.80 -15.06
CA GLY A 168 -26.31 11.66 -14.25
C GLY A 168 -25.24 10.90 -13.48
N PHE A 169 -24.71 11.56 -12.51
CA PHE A 169 -23.77 11.01 -11.53
C PHE A 169 -24.12 11.60 -10.17
N GLU A 170 -23.82 10.84 -9.15
CA GLU A 170 -23.98 11.33 -7.80
C GLU A 170 -22.91 12.39 -7.52
N GLY A 171 -23.30 13.46 -6.87
CA GLY A 171 -22.33 14.46 -6.46
C GLY A 171 -21.22 13.81 -5.63
N VAL A 172 -20.01 14.17 -5.92
CA VAL A 172 -18.78 13.55 -5.42
C VAL A 172 -18.63 13.59 -3.90
N VAL A 173 -19.43 14.38 -3.22
CA VAL A 173 -19.50 14.41 -1.75
C VAL A 173 -20.95 14.26 -1.31
N GLY A 174 -21.21 13.25 -0.53
CA GLY A 174 -22.40 13.20 0.29
C GLY A 174 -22.28 14.31 1.34
N PHE A 175 -23.07 15.37 1.24
CA PHE A 175 -23.15 16.38 2.29
C PHE A 175 -23.96 15.82 3.45
N LEU A 176 -23.36 15.87 4.63
CA LEU A 176 -24.09 15.69 5.88
C LEU A 176 -25.06 16.88 6.00
N SER A 177 -26.35 16.62 6.01
CA SER A 177 -27.33 17.60 6.48
C SER A 177 -27.06 17.91 7.95
N GLU A 178 -27.61 19.03 8.48
CA GLU A 178 -27.52 19.34 9.92
C GLU A 178 -28.04 18.18 10.81
N ASP A 179 -28.82 17.26 10.25
CA ASP A 179 -29.36 16.07 10.93
C ASP A 179 -28.47 14.83 10.77
N GLY A 180 -27.34 14.92 10.06
CA GLY A 180 -26.41 13.83 9.85
C GLY A 180 -26.78 12.87 8.71
N ASP A 181 -27.81 13.17 7.94
CA ASP A 181 -28.20 12.37 6.78
C ASP A 181 -27.43 12.80 5.52
N VAL A 182 -26.95 11.82 4.78
CA VAL A 182 -26.33 12.02 3.46
C VAL A 182 -27.45 12.13 2.43
N THR A 183 -27.64 13.34 1.89
CA THR A 183 -28.60 13.52 0.79
C THR A 183 -27.87 13.38 -0.54
N THR A 184 -28.16 12.31 -1.25
CA THR A 184 -27.65 12.02 -2.58
C THR A 184 -28.76 12.19 -3.61
N GLY A 185 -28.46 12.76 -4.76
CA GLY A 185 -29.41 12.97 -5.82
C GLY A 185 -28.79 12.72 -7.19
N LEU A 186 -29.54 12.13 -8.08
CA LEU A 186 -29.17 12.01 -9.50
C LEU A 186 -29.45 13.33 -10.22
N SER A 187 -28.50 13.73 -11.05
CA SER A 187 -28.66 14.83 -12.00
C SER A 187 -29.11 14.25 -13.32
N PHE A 188 -30.21 14.76 -13.88
CA PHE A 188 -30.66 14.37 -15.21
C PHE A 188 -29.90 15.20 -16.25
N ILE A 189 -29.18 14.55 -17.12
CA ILE A 189 -28.41 15.14 -18.22
C ILE A 189 -28.83 14.47 -19.54
N GLU A 190 -28.72 15.19 -20.66
CA GLU A 190 -29.03 14.62 -21.98
C GLU A 190 -27.79 14.05 -22.65
N GLU A 191 -26.64 14.75 -22.48
CA GLU A 191 -25.33 14.33 -22.99
C GLU A 191 -24.22 14.85 -22.10
N GLY A 192 -23.05 14.24 -22.19
CA GLY A 192 -21.87 14.70 -21.47
C GLY A 192 -20.57 14.06 -21.92
N ASP A 193 -19.50 14.84 -21.75
CA ASP A 193 -18.11 14.41 -21.91
C ASP A 193 -17.50 14.18 -20.52
N PHE A 194 -16.98 12.99 -20.30
CA PHE A 194 -16.43 12.55 -19.03
C PHE A 194 -14.96 12.23 -19.19
N ARG A 195 -14.14 12.71 -18.27
CA ARG A 195 -12.70 12.48 -18.24
C ARG A 195 -12.22 12.16 -16.84
N SER A 196 -11.35 11.16 -16.74
CA SER A 196 -10.63 10.85 -15.50
C SER A 196 -9.12 10.85 -15.76
N HIS A 197 -8.36 11.34 -14.80
CA HIS A 197 -6.91 11.43 -14.88
C HIS A 197 -6.28 10.85 -13.61
N VAL A 198 -5.21 10.03 -13.80
CA VAL A 198 -4.43 9.45 -12.72
C VAL A 198 -2.97 9.84 -12.87
N ARG A 199 -2.37 10.33 -11.81
CA ARG A 199 -0.94 10.62 -11.72
C ARG A 199 -0.37 10.04 -10.45
N THR A 200 0.78 9.34 -10.58
CA THR A 200 1.53 8.79 -9.46
C THR A 200 3.00 9.15 -9.61
N ASP A 201 3.60 9.71 -8.58
CA ASP A 201 5.04 9.98 -8.47
C ASP A 201 5.56 9.27 -7.20
N VAL A 202 6.55 8.38 -7.33
CA VAL A 202 7.12 7.62 -6.21
C VAL A 202 8.63 7.74 -6.21
N ILE A 203 9.21 7.99 -5.03
CA ILE A 203 10.66 8.04 -4.82
C ILE A 203 11.00 7.13 -3.63
N ASP A 204 11.96 6.23 -3.82
CA ASP A 204 12.51 5.36 -2.79
C ASP A 204 13.98 5.67 -2.54
N LEU A 205 14.36 5.71 -1.26
CA LEU A 205 15.74 5.67 -0.81
C LEU A 205 15.93 4.45 0.07
N GLU A 206 16.73 3.49 -0.37
CA GLU A 206 16.83 2.18 0.25
C GLU A 206 18.27 1.78 0.53
N LEU A 207 18.50 1.13 1.66
CA LEU A 207 19.70 0.38 1.97
C LEU A 207 19.50 -1.08 1.57
N GLN A 208 20.50 -1.67 0.95
CA GLN A 208 20.51 -3.06 0.52
C GLN A 208 21.41 -3.89 1.44
N ARG A 209 20.93 -5.05 1.82
CA ARG A 209 21.72 -6.08 2.49
C ARG A 209 21.51 -7.44 1.84
N ARG A 210 22.59 -8.09 1.47
CA ARG A 210 22.54 -9.45 0.96
C ARG A 210 22.35 -10.44 2.10
N LEU A 211 21.23 -11.16 2.15
CA LEU A 211 20.93 -12.16 3.16
C LEU A 211 21.52 -13.52 2.78
N THR A 212 21.40 -13.89 1.50
CA THR A 212 21.95 -15.12 0.93
C THR A 212 22.48 -14.85 -0.50
N LYS A 213 22.98 -15.86 -1.19
CA LYS A 213 23.37 -15.73 -2.60
C LYS A 213 22.18 -15.44 -3.52
N ALA A 214 20.96 -15.78 -3.08
CA ALA A 214 19.73 -15.66 -3.86
C ALA A 214 18.79 -14.57 -3.32
N VAL A 215 19.06 -13.98 -2.15
CA VAL A 215 18.11 -13.08 -1.47
C VAL A 215 18.79 -11.80 -1.06
N ASN A 216 18.25 -10.69 -1.52
CA ASN A 216 18.60 -9.34 -1.08
C ASN A 216 17.42 -8.74 -0.31
N LEU A 217 17.72 -8.09 0.81
CA LEU A 217 16.79 -7.29 1.59
C LEU A 217 17.07 -5.83 1.30
N TYR A 218 16.00 -5.07 1.05
CA TYR A 218 16.03 -3.62 0.95
C TYR A 218 15.15 -3.04 2.05
N ALA A 219 15.65 -2.04 2.75
CA ALA A 219 14.90 -1.30 3.76
C ALA A 219 15.20 0.19 3.63
N GLY A 220 14.19 1.03 3.73
CA GLY A 220 14.40 2.45 3.51
C GLY A 220 13.15 3.30 3.72
N ILE A 221 13.11 4.41 3.02
CA ILE A 221 12.05 5.40 3.07
C ILE A 221 11.49 5.57 1.65
N ARG A 222 10.15 5.63 1.57
CA ARG A 222 9.38 5.94 0.37
C ARG A 222 8.65 7.24 0.54
N TYR A 223 8.70 8.09 -0.48
CA TYR A 223 7.78 9.19 -0.69
C TYR A 223 6.83 8.83 -1.84
N GLY A 224 5.53 9.05 -1.65
CA GLY A 224 4.50 8.85 -2.65
C GLY A 224 3.61 10.08 -2.78
N LYS A 225 3.33 10.47 -4.03
CA LYS A 225 2.33 11.46 -4.39
C LYS A 225 1.41 10.85 -5.43
N LEU A 226 0.13 10.74 -5.08
CA LEU A 226 -0.92 10.23 -5.95
C LEU A 226 -1.97 11.32 -6.14
N LYS A 227 -2.32 11.59 -7.38
CA LYS A 227 -3.38 12.54 -7.73
C LYS A 227 -4.35 11.86 -8.68
N GLN A 228 -5.63 12.02 -8.40
CA GLN A 228 -6.74 11.65 -9.27
C GLN A 228 -7.57 12.89 -9.55
N SER A 229 -8.12 13.00 -10.74
CA SER A 229 -9.01 14.09 -11.12
C SER A 229 -10.14 13.53 -11.98
N TYR A 230 -11.34 13.97 -11.71
CA TYR A 230 -12.52 13.69 -12.52
C TYR A 230 -13.08 15.01 -13.05
N PHE A 231 -13.51 15.00 -14.29
CA PHE A 231 -14.12 16.15 -14.95
C PHE A 231 -15.26 15.69 -15.83
N ALA A 232 -16.40 16.34 -15.69
CA ALA A 232 -17.56 16.15 -16.56
C ALA A 232 -18.04 17.51 -17.08
N THR A 233 -18.28 17.59 -18.39
CA THR A 233 -18.97 18.69 -19.05
C THR A 233 -20.26 18.15 -19.62
N THR A 234 -21.38 18.71 -19.22
CA THR A 234 -22.70 18.25 -19.62
C THR A 234 -23.54 19.43 -20.15
N ASP A 235 -24.71 19.13 -20.71
CA ASP A 235 -25.71 20.13 -21.08
C ASP A 235 -26.25 20.93 -19.90
N ARG A 236 -26.02 20.46 -18.67
CA ARG A 236 -26.50 21.10 -17.42
C ARG A 236 -25.44 21.89 -16.68
N GLY A 237 -24.15 21.66 -16.97
CA GLY A 237 -23.06 22.34 -16.29
C GLY A 237 -21.78 21.51 -16.25
N ILE A 238 -20.92 21.84 -15.30
CA ILE A 238 -19.60 21.23 -15.10
C ILE A 238 -19.55 20.59 -13.73
N ALA A 239 -19.01 19.37 -13.67
CA ALA A 239 -18.62 18.77 -12.42
C ALA A 239 -17.10 18.47 -12.47
N ASN A 240 -16.41 18.80 -11.40
CA ASN A 240 -14.98 18.59 -11.28
C ASN A 240 -14.65 18.15 -9.85
N SER A 241 -13.82 17.12 -9.71
CA SER A 241 -13.26 16.73 -8.43
C SER A 241 -11.81 16.35 -8.55
N ASP A 242 -11.05 16.69 -7.53
CA ASP A 242 -9.64 16.39 -7.41
C ASP A 242 -9.40 15.71 -6.05
N SER A 243 -8.63 14.64 -6.05
CA SER A 243 -8.11 13.98 -4.86
C SER A 243 -6.60 13.90 -4.96
N GLU A 244 -5.88 14.32 -3.93
CA GLU A 244 -4.43 14.26 -3.89
C GLU A 244 -3.96 13.71 -2.53
N PHE A 245 -3.25 12.58 -2.55
CA PHE A 245 -2.52 12.03 -1.41
C PHE A 245 -1.04 12.33 -1.54
N ARG A 246 -0.42 12.77 -0.44
CA ARG A 246 1.04 12.94 -0.32
C ARG A 246 1.50 12.33 0.99
N GLY A 247 2.38 11.33 0.93
CA GLY A 247 2.85 10.64 2.12
C GLY A 247 4.30 10.21 2.04
N ILE A 248 4.87 9.99 3.22
CA ILE A 248 6.22 9.46 3.40
C ILE A 248 6.20 8.37 4.47
N GLY A 249 7.03 7.35 4.31
CA GLY A 249 7.10 6.32 5.32
C GLY A 249 8.08 5.20 5.02
N PRO A 250 8.18 4.21 5.91
CA PRO A 250 9.07 3.08 5.76
C PRO A 250 8.69 2.19 4.58
N THR A 251 9.69 1.64 3.91
CA THR A 251 9.57 0.62 2.87
C THR A 251 10.48 -0.55 3.15
N LEU A 252 10.00 -1.75 2.86
CA LEU A 252 10.76 -3.00 2.96
C LEU A 252 10.55 -3.82 1.70
N ALA A 253 11.64 -4.34 1.11
CA ALA A 253 11.53 -5.21 -0.06
C ALA A 253 12.46 -6.42 0.05
N LEU A 254 11.99 -7.54 -0.49
CA LEU A 254 12.77 -8.76 -0.68
C LEU A 254 12.90 -9.03 -2.18
N GLN A 255 14.14 -9.18 -2.62
CA GLN A 255 14.46 -9.57 -3.99
C GLN A 255 15.09 -10.96 -3.99
N PHE A 256 14.50 -11.84 -4.78
CA PHE A 256 14.97 -13.20 -4.99
C PHE A 256 15.57 -13.29 -6.39
N GLU A 257 16.72 -13.95 -6.53
CA GLU A 257 17.37 -14.20 -7.80
C GLU A 257 17.83 -15.66 -7.87
N HIS A 258 17.48 -16.33 -8.96
CA HIS A 258 17.89 -17.70 -9.23
C HIS A 258 18.47 -17.82 -10.63
N ARG A 259 19.75 -18.19 -10.74
CA ARG A 259 20.38 -18.46 -12.05
C ARG A 259 19.88 -19.78 -12.59
N LEU A 260 19.36 -19.74 -13.81
CA LEU A 260 18.92 -20.94 -14.53
C LEU A 260 20.13 -21.69 -15.10
N SER A 261 19.90 -22.91 -15.58
CA SER A 261 20.93 -23.75 -16.21
C SER A 261 21.62 -23.08 -17.41
N LEU A 262 20.96 -22.14 -18.07
CA LEU A 262 21.53 -21.21 -19.02
C LEU A 262 22.24 -20.10 -18.25
N GLU A 263 23.57 -20.10 -18.23
CA GLU A 263 24.42 -19.24 -17.37
C GLU A 263 24.11 -17.75 -17.42
N ARG A 264 23.39 -17.27 -18.45
CA ARG A 264 23.04 -15.86 -18.67
C ARG A 264 21.60 -15.52 -18.29
N LEU A 265 20.77 -16.51 -17.96
CA LEU A 265 19.38 -16.30 -17.56
C LEU A 265 19.23 -16.35 -16.05
N VAL A 266 18.56 -15.33 -15.51
CA VAL A 266 18.25 -15.19 -14.09
C VAL A 266 16.75 -15.03 -13.95
N LEU A 267 16.11 -15.95 -13.25
CA LEU A 267 14.76 -15.75 -12.76
C LEU A 267 14.84 -14.84 -11.54
N PHE A 268 14.00 -13.79 -11.48
CA PHE A 268 13.94 -12.92 -10.33
C PHE A 268 12.52 -12.63 -9.89
N SER A 269 12.36 -12.34 -8.62
CA SER A 269 11.13 -11.83 -8.02
C SER A 269 11.46 -10.72 -7.04
N ASN A 270 10.64 -9.69 -7.00
CA ASN A 270 10.74 -8.60 -6.04
C ASN A 270 9.37 -8.40 -5.40
N VAL A 271 9.32 -8.43 -4.07
CA VAL A 271 8.11 -8.14 -3.29
C VAL A 271 8.43 -6.97 -2.35
N ARG A 272 7.58 -5.97 -2.34
CA ARG A 272 7.76 -4.76 -1.54
C ARG A 272 6.47 -4.41 -0.79
N GLY A 273 6.62 -3.91 0.43
CA GLY A 273 5.56 -3.30 1.22
C GLY A 273 6.01 -1.95 1.77
N SER A 274 5.09 -1.00 1.85
CA SER A 274 5.33 0.32 2.43
C SER A 274 4.11 0.81 3.20
N LEU A 275 4.35 1.62 4.24
CA LEU A 275 3.31 2.33 4.99
C LEU A 275 3.61 3.83 4.87
N LEU A 276 2.69 4.59 4.27
CA LEU A 276 2.88 6.00 4.00
C LEU A 276 1.98 6.83 4.92
N LEU A 277 2.59 7.57 5.82
CA LEU A 277 1.89 8.58 6.63
C LEU A 277 1.87 9.88 5.85
N GLY A 278 0.69 10.45 5.66
CA GLY A 278 0.55 11.60 4.78
C GLY A 278 -0.69 12.41 5.03
N ARG A 279 -0.97 13.28 4.06
CA ARG A 279 -2.16 14.12 4.00
C ARG A 279 -2.91 13.81 2.72
N GLN A 280 -4.21 13.86 2.82
CA GLN A 280 -5.13 13.73 1.71
C GLN A 280 -5.91 15.03 1.60
N ASP A 281 -5.87 15.61 0.41
CA ASP A 281 -6.62 16.81 0.04
C ASP A 281 -7.69 16.39 -0.97
N PHE A 282 -8.92 16.81 -0.76
CA PHE A 282 -10.03 16.55 -1.65
C PHE A 282 -10.76 17.85 -1.96
N SER A 283 -11.11 18.06 -3.22
CA SER A 283 -11.92 19.22 -3.66
C SER A 283 -12.94 18.79 -4.69
N VAL A 284 -14.12 19.41 -4.63
CA VAL A 284 -15.20 19.16 -5.58
C VAL A 284 -15.90 20.46 -5.94
N VAL A 285 -16.26 20.59 -7.24
CA VAL A 285 -17.17 21.60 -7.77
C VAL A 285 -18.20 20.85 -8.62
N ASP A 286 -19.48 21.03 -8.31
CA ASP A 286 -20.57 20.36 -9.02
C ASP A 286 -21.71 21.34 -9.32
N ASP A 287 -21.73 21.88 -10.53
CA ASP A 287 -22.79 22.78 -11.02
C ASP A 287 -23.94 22.01 -11.69
N VAL A 288 -23.80 20.70 -11.88
CA VAL A 288 -24.77 19.86 -12.61
C VAL A 288 -25.94 19.45 -11.72
N ASN A 289 -25.68 19.26 -10.42
CA ASN A 289 -26.68 18.75 -9.50
C ASN A 289 -27.72 19.84 -9.10
N GLN A 290 -28.76 19.96 -9.89
CA GLN A 290 -29.83 20.96 -9.67
C GLN A 290 -30.60 20.77 -8.35
N LEU A 291 -30.65 19.56 -7.82
CA LEU A 291 -31.33 19.31 -6.55
C LEU A 291 -30.61 20.04 -5.41
N ARG A 292 -29.29 20.13 -5.46
CA ARG A 292 -28.48 20.88 -4.51
C ARG A 292 -28.63 22.37 -4.70
N GLN A 293 -28.69 22.85 -5.95
CA GLN A 293 -28.91 24.27 -6.25
C GLN A 293 -30.28 24.75 -5.76
N SER A 294 -31.32 23.92 -5.85
CA SER A 294 -32.69 24.29 -5.45
C SER A 294 -32.88 24.38 -3.95
N LEU A 295 -32.04 23.74 -3.16
CA LEU A 295 -32.13 23.73 -1.70
C LEU A 295 -31.46 24.96 -1.06
N ASN A 296 -30.78 25.82 -1.83
CA ASN A 296 -30.15 27.07 -1.39
C ASN A 296 -29.22 26.95 -0.13
N GLN A 297 -28.88 25.75 0.26
CA GLN A 297 -28.25 25.48 1.55
C GLN A 297 -26.84 24.91 1.45
N ILE A 298 -26.34 24.61 0.25
CA ILE A 298 -25.07 23.90 0.14
C ILE A 298 -24.17 24.63 -0.82
N ASP A 299 -23.08 25.17 -0.32
CA ASP A 299 -21.96 25.58 -1.12
C ASP A 299 -21.39 24.31 -1.79
N LEU A 300 -21.54 24.22 -3.13
CA LEU A 300 -21.12 23.07 -3.95
C LEU A 300 -19.59 22.97 -4.08
N THR A 301 -18.89 23.83 -3.40
CA THR A 301 -17.43 23.73 -3.25
C THR A 301 -17.11 23.11 -1.90
N GLY A 302 -16.94 21.79 -1.88
CA GLY A 302 -16.39 21.09 -0.74
C GLY A 302 -14.86 21.05 -0.85
N ASN A 303 -14.17 21.57 0.14
CA ASN A 303 -12.73 21.40 0.29
C ASN A 303 -12.46 20.72 1.61
N GLU A 304 -12.08 19.44 1.59
CA GLU A 304 -11.46 18.82 2.75
C GLU A 304 -9.94 18.94 2.61
N GLU A 305 -9.39 19.94 3.28
CA GLU A 305 -7.95 20.14 3.32
C GLU A 305 -7.32 19.35 4.47
N GLY A 306 -6.42 18.42 4.10
CA GLY A 306 -5.43 17.90 5.01
C GLY A 306 -5.90 16.90 6.03
N ALA A 307 -6.79 15.99 5.70
CA ALA A 307 -7.02 14.81 6.51
C ALA A 307 -5.72 14.01 6.63
N ASN A 308 -5.30 13.71 7.87
CA ASN A 308 -4.17 12.80 8.07
C ASN A 308 -4.61 11.41 7.65
N SER A 309 -3.89 10.81 6.70
CA SER A 309 -4.19 9.49 6.16
C SER A 309 -2.97 8.57 6.27
N LEU A 310 -3.25 7.29 6.50
CA LEU A 310 -2.29 6.20 6.42
C LEU A 310 -2.59 5.37 5.18
N ALA A 311 -1.78 5.55 4.13
CA ALA A 311 -1.87 4.73 2.94
C ALA A 311 -0.92 3.53 3.02
N THR A 312 -1.37 2.42 2.46
CA THR A 312 -0.56 1.20 2.30
C THR A 312 -0.10 1.07 0.86
N ASN A 313 1.07 0.46 0.64
CA ASN A 313 1.48 0.09 -0.70
C ASN A 313 2.08 -1.32 -0.70
N ALA A 314 1.71 -2.11 -1.69
CA ALA A 314 2.29 -3.42 -1.99
C ALA A 314 2.69 -3.47 -3.47
N GLU A 315 3.90 -3.98 -3.74
CA GLU A 315 4.40 -4.17 -5.10
C GLU A 315 4.93 -5.59 -5.26
N MET A 316 4.71 -6.17 -6.42
CA MET A 316 5.26 -7.47 -6.80
C MET A 316 5.76 -7.42 -8.24
N GLN A 317 6.94 -7.97 -8.46
CA GLN A 317 7.51 -8.24 -9.78
C GLN A 317 7.94 -9.70 -9.87
N LEU A 318 7.69 -10.34 -10.99
CA LEU A 318 8.18 -11.68 -11.33
C LEU A 318 8.65 -11.68 -12.77
N GLY A 319 9.92 -11.98 -13.00
CA GLY A 319 10.48 -11.83 -14.33
C GLY A 319 11.74 -12.63 -14.59
N ILE A 320 12.23 -12.45 -15.80
CA ILE A 320 13.48 -13.04 -16.30
C ILE A 320 14.42 -11.92 -16.72
N ARG A 321 15.68 -12.03 -16.30
CA ARG A 321 16.79 -11.15 -16.70
C ARG A 321 17.77 -11.93 -17.54
N TYR A 322 18.21 -11.35 -18.64
CA TYR A 322 19.27 -11.86 -19.52
C TYR A 322 20.51 -10.99 -19.39
N ASP A 323 21.60 -11.57 -18.86
CA ASP A 323 22.89 -10.91 -18.70
C ASP A 323 23.67 -11.00 -20.05
N VAL A 324 23.57 -9.95 -20.88
CA VAL A 324 24.29 -9.89 -22.20
C VAL A 324 25.80 -9.89 -21.99
N SER A 325 26.25 -9.13 -21.01
CA SER A 325 27.63 -9.02 -20.59
C SER A 325 27.74 -8.79 -19.08
N ARG A 326 28.95 -8.58 -18.57
CA ARG A 326 29.14 -8.21 -17.16
C ARG A 326 28.64 -6.80 -16.84
N LEU A 327 28.45 -5.98 -17.87
CA LEU A 327 28.04 -4.56 -17.73
C LEU A 327 26.59 -4.33 -18.10
N LEU A 328 25.98 -5.16 -18.95
CA LEU A 328 24.67 -4.93 -19.54
C LEU A 328 23.74 -6.13 -19.33
N SER A 329 22.55 -5.87 -18.83
CA SER A 329 21.47 -6.84 -18.75
C SER A 329 20.13 -6.25 -19.21
N PHE A 330 19.25 -7.12 -19.70
CA PHE A 330 17.86 -6.83 -20.05
C PHE A 330 16.93 -7.69 -19.21
N SER A 331 15.76 -7.16 -18.88
CA SER A 331 14.75 -7.88 -18.11
C SER A 331 13.35 -7.67 -18.67
N VAL A 332 12.50 -8.68 -18.45
CA VAL A 332 11.04 -8.62 -18.66
C VAL A 332 10.39 -9.19 -17.42
N ALA A 333 9.37 -8.51 -16.91
CA ALA A 333 8.66 -8.94 -15.71
C ALA A 333 7.16 -8.65 -15.82
N LEU A 334 6.36 -9.49 -15.17
CA LEU A 334 5.02 -9.13 -14.73
C LEU A 334 5.16 -8.17 -13.54
N GLU A 335 4.32 -7.17 -13.50
CA GLU A 335 4.32 -6.17 -12.43
C GLU A 335 2.89 -5.94 -11.93
N ALA A 336 2.73 -5.95 -10.62
CA ALA A 336 1.53 -5.57 -9.92
C ALA A 336 1.88 -4.59 -8.81
N GLN A 337 1.08 -3.52 -8.67
CA GLN A 337 1.19 -2.55 -7.58
C GLN A 337 -0.20 -2.24 -7.04
N HIS A 338 -0.30 -2.02 -5.75
CA HIS A 338 -1.52 -1.65 -5.07
C HIS A 338 -1.22 -0.56 -4.05
N PHE A 339 -2.00 0.52 -4.10
CA PHE A 339 -1.99 1.59 -3.12
C PHE A 339 -3.37 1.61 -2.48
N GLY A 340 -3.42 1.24 -1.20
CA GLY A 340 -4.65 1.25 -0.42
C GLY A 340 -4.82 2.55 0.32
N ASN A 341 -6.05 3.02 0.42
CA ASN A 341 -6.45 4.20 1.18
C ASN A 341 -5.75 5.50 0.70
N VAL A 342 -5.76 5.72 -0.61
CA VAL A 342 -5.14 6.90 -1.25
C VAL A 342 -6.18 7.89 -1.77
N GLY A 343 -7.47 7.55 -1.67
CA GLY A 343 -8.60 8.32 -2.12
C GLY A 343 -8.81 8.32 -3.63
N GLY A 344 -10.01 8.65 -4.02
CA GLY A 344 -10.49 8.74 -5.39
C GLY A 344 -11.10 10.08 -5.72
N ALA A 345 -11.28 10.34 -7.01
CA ALA A 345 -11.94 11.54 -7.50
C ALA A 345 -13.22 11.25 -8.29
N ASN A 346 -13.46 9.98 -8.65
CA ASN A 346 -14.64 9.62 -9.42
C ASN A 346 -15.91 9.68 -8.55
N PRO A 347 -17.07 9.94 -9.14
CA PRO A 347 -18.34 9.97 -8.42
C PRO A 347 -18.61 8.65 -7.69
N THR A 348 -19.13 8.72 -6.47
CA THR A 348 -19.34 7.56 -5.58
C THR A 348 -20.67 6.83 -5.82
N ALA A 349 -21.28 6.97 -6.98
CA ALA A 349 -22.59 6.38 -7.24
C ALA A 349 -22.57 4.85 -7.25
N VAL A 350 -23.22 4.25 -6.28
CA VAL A 350 -23.57 2.84 -6.28
C VAL A 350 -25.09 2.71 -6.35
N PHE A 351 -25.62 2.22 -7.46
CA PHE A 351 -27.05 1.90 -7.60
C PHE A 351 -27.30 0.47 -7.13
N ALA A 352 -28.05 0.33 -6.08
CA ALA A 352 -28.55 -0.96 -5.64
C ALA A 352 -30.08 -1.00 -5.86
N GLY A 353 -30.52 -1.29 -7.08
CA GLY A 353 -31.91 -1.58 -7.43
C GLY A 353 -32.97 -0.51 -7.07
N PRO A 354 -34.20 -0.62 -7.60
CA PRO A 354 -35.25 0.41 -7.42
C PRO A 354 -35.75 0.58 -5.98
N ASP A 355 -35.49 -0.38 -5.10
CA ASP A 355 -36.00 -0.37 -3.72
C ASP A 355 -34.93 -0.16 -2.64
N SER A 356 -33.65 -0.01 -3.00
CA SER A 356 -32.51 -0.11 -2.05
C SER A 356 -31.74 1.19 -1.92
N GLY A 357 -32.18 2.31 -2.11
CA GLY A 357 -31.47 3.57 -1.84
C GLY A 357 -30.04 3.64 -2.42
N LEU A 358 -29.53 4.82 -2.55
CA LEU A 358 -28.16 5.06 -2.97
C LEU A 358 -27.21 4.83 -1.80
N THR A 359 -26.22 3.98 -1.94
CA THR A 359 -25.12 3.85 -0.98
C THR A 359 -23.87 4.39 -1.64
N GLY A 360 -23.36 5.53 -1.16
CA GLY A 360 -22.06 6.06 -1.58
C GLY A 360 -20.95 5.58 -0.64
N ASP A 361 -19.80 5.22 -1.19
CA ASP A 361 -18.57 5.04 -0.41
C ASP A 361 -17.85 6.38 -0.26
N SER A 362 -17.07 6.50 0.82
CA SER A 362 -16.24 7.69 1.00
C SER A 362 -15.16 7.73 -0.09
N PRO A 363 -15.03 8.84 -0.86
CA PRO A 363 -13.95 8.97 -1.84
C PRO A 363 -12.56 8.96 -1.19
N LEU A 364 -12.48 9.13 0.13
CA LEU A 364 -11.23 9.15 0.87
C LEU A 364 -10.63 7.74 1.05
N ASP A 365 -11.44 6.68 0.95
CA ASP A 365 -11.02 5.30 1.20
C ASP A 365 -10.71 4.52 -0.09
N ASP A 366 -10.69 5.20 -1.24
CA ASP A 366 -10.46 4.56 -2.52
C ASP A 366 -9.02 4.04 -2.70
N ASP A 367 -8.92 2.92 -3.42
CA ASP A 367 -7.68 2.24 -3.75
C ASP A 367 -7.30 2.44 -5.21
N LEU A 368 -5.99 2.41 -5.48
CA LEU A 368 -5.42 2.47 -6.83
C LEU A 368 -4.47 1.30 -7.05
N SER A 369 -4.74 0.51 -8.07
CA SER A 369 -3.91 -0.64 -8.45
C SER A 369 -3.38 -0.49 -9.87
N PHE A 370 -2.27 -1.15 -10.16
CA PHE A 370 -1.65 -1.22 -11.47
C PHE A 370 -1.26 -2.67 -11.76
N LEU A 371 -1.52 -3.13 -12.99
CA LEU A 371 -1.15 -4.46 -13.45
C LEU A 371 -0.62 -4.38 -14.89
N GLY A 372 0.49 -5.06 -15.16
CA GLY A 372 1.03 -5.10 -16.51
C GLY A 372 2.42 -5.71 -16.62
N LEU A 373 3.22 -5.17 -17.56
CA LEU A 373 4.54 -5.66 -17.93
C LEU A 373 5.59 -4.57 -17.72
N ASN A 374 6.76 -5.01 -17.28
CA ASN A 374 7.95 -4.17 -17.12
C ASN A 374 9.06 -4.68 -18.02
N PHE A 375 9.70 -3.78 -18.76
CA PHE A 375 10.88 -4.03 -19.57
C PHE A 375 12.03 -3.20 -19.02
N GLY A 376 13.10 -3.85 -18.60
CA GLY A 376 14.23 -3.20 -17.94
C GLY A 376 15.55 -3.36 -18.69
N THR A 377 16.40 -2.34 -18.54
CA THR A 377 17.81 -2.36 -18.97
C THR A 377 18.66 -1.89 -17.80
N GLN A 378 19.69 -2.63 -17.45
CA GLN A 378 20.62 -2.26 -16.38
C GLN A 378 22.06 -2.23 -16.88
N LEU A 379 22.75 -1.15 -16.56
CA LEU A 379 24.19 -0.98 -16.71
C LEU A 379 24.86 -1.09 -15.34
N SER A 380 25.91 -1.89 -15.22
CA SER A 380 26.67 -2.12 -13.98
C SER A 380 28.16 -1.91 -14.24
N TYR A 381 28.83 -1.13 -13.38
CA TYR A 381 30.24 -0.75 -13.51
C TYR A 381 31.08 -1.27 -12.36
#